data_75ec9953d9bd7af6c3ac00d53073a666
#
_entry.id   75ec9953d9bd7af6c3ac00d53073a666
#
_cell.length_a   1.000
_cell.length_b   1.000
_cell.length_c   1.000
_cell.angle_alpha   90.00
_cell.angle_beta   90.00
_cell.angle_gamma   90.00
#
_symmetry.space_group_name_H-M   'P 1'
#
loop_
_entity.id
_entity.type
_entity.pdbx_description
1 polymer ?
#
loop_
_entity_poly.entity_id
_entity_poly.type
_entity_poly.pdbx_seq_one_letter_code
_entity_poly.pdbx_strand_id
1 'polypeptide(L)'
;MLLVNNIYFNRQNKLILKDVNLSIPPKGIIHLTGNNGVGKTTLLKIICKILNPDDGEIFWNGKNIKKNHYDYCKNITFILDQNTSNENLTVYENIIFWKKIFSSQIKINEIESILEVLGLLEYKNTSTIHLSFGEIKKLELIRLIIEQKK
;
A
#
# COMPACT_ATOMS: atom_id res chain seq x y z
N MET A 1 10.82 7.97 10.52
CA MET A 1 11.26 8.88 9.45
C MET A 1 11.68 8.08 8.24
N LEU A 2 11.17 8.43 7.05
CA LEU A 2 11.61 7.88 5.78
C LEU A 2 12.40 8.96 5.03
N LEU A 3 13.60 8.61 4.54
CA LEU A 3 14.44 9.47 3.72
C LEU A 3 14.68 8.78 2.38
N VAL A 4 14.51 9.53 1.30
CA VAL A 4 14.78 9.11 -0.07
C VAL A 4 15.83 10.07 -0.62
N ASN A 5 17.00 9.56 -1.00
CA ASN A 5 18.13 10.38 -1.39
C ASN A 5 18.59 10.01 -2.80
N ASN A 6 18.63 11.03 -3.66
CA ASN A 6 19.22 11.00 -5.00
C ASN A 6 18.74 9.78 -5.84
N ILE A 7 17.42 9.49 -5.83
CA ILE A 7 16.89 8.36 -6.59
C ILE A 7 16.91 8.65 -8.08
N TYR A 8 17.55 7.75 -8.82
CA TYR A 8 17.51 7.67 -10.27
C TYR A 8 16.87 6.35 -10.71
N PHE A 9 16.07 6.41 -11.77
CA PHE A 9 15.46 5.22 -12.34
C PHE A 9 15.21 5.39 -13.84
N ASN A 10 15.72 4.43 -14.62
CA ASN A 10 15.50 4.32 -16.05
C ASN A 10 14.59 3.13 -16.36
N ARG A 11 13.79 3.25 -17.39
CA ARG A 11 13.00 2.17 -17.95
C ARG A 11 13.13 2.17 -19.46
N GLN A 12 13.65 1.08 -20.05
CA GLN A 12 13.86 0.96 -21.49
C GLN A 12 14.62 2.18 -22.08
N ASN A 13 15.75 2.53 -21.47
CA ASN A 13 16.60 3.67 -21.82
C ASN A 13 15.92 5.06 -21.69
N LYS A 14 14.75 5.14 -21.05
CA LYS A 14 14.09 6.40 -20.75
C LYS A 14 14.28 6.73 -19.27
N LEU A 15 14.84 7.89 -18.97
CA LEU A 15 14.95 8.40 -17.61
C LEU A 15 13.56 8.75 -17.09
N ILE A 16 13.12 8.07 -16.04
CA ILE A 16 11.80 8.25 -15.40
C ILE A 16 11.93 9.07 -14.12
N LEU A 17 12.95 8.80 -13.31
CA LEU A 17 13.24 9.55 -12.10
C LEU A 17 14.66 10.08 -12.17
N LYS A 18 14.84 11.36 -11.84
CA LYS A 18 16.11 12.05 -11.84
C LYS A 18 16.29 12.78 -10.53
N ASP A 19 17.29 12.38 -9.75
CA ASP A 19 17.69 13.03 -8.51
C ASP A 19 16.53 13.31 -7.55
N VAL A 20 15.66 12.31 -7.34
CA VAL A 20 14.49 12.49 -6.48
C VAL A 20 14.91 12.41 -5.03
N ASN A 21 14.61 13.46 -4.30
CA ASN A 21 14.87 13.60 -2.88
C ASN A 21 13.55 13.85 -2.12
N LEU A 22 13.34 13.14 -1.00
CA LEU A 22 12.10 13.19 -0.25
C LEU A 22 12.36 12.85 1.22
N SER A 23 11.73 13.57 2.13
CA SER A 23 11.79 13.30 3.57
C SER A 23 10.38 13.25 4.14
N ILE A 24 10.04 12.15 4.82
CA ILE A 24 8.75 11.97 5.51
C ILE A 24 9.04 11.80 7.01
N PRO A 25 8.66 12.78 7.84
CA PRO A 25 8.80 12.66 9.28
C PRO A 25 7.85 11.57 9.83
N PRO A 26 8.06 11.10 11.06
CA PRO A 26 7.09 10.25 11.75
C PRO A 26 5.70 10.90 11.77
N LYS A 27 4.66 10.12 11.48
CA LYS A 27 3.26 10.61 11.36
C LYS A 27 3.03 11.66 10.26
N GLY A 28 4.03 11.90 9.40
CA GLY A 28 3.89 12.82 8.28
C GLY A 28 3.04 12.22 7.16
N ILE A 29 2.36 13.09 6.42
CA ILE A 29 1.61 12.75 5.21
C ILE A 29 2.24 13.52 4.06
N ILE A 30 2.46 12.82 2.95
CA ILE A 30 2.91 13.44 1.70
C ILE A 30 1.88 13.17 0.61
N HIS A 31 1.48 14.22 -0.07
CA HIS A 31 0.68 14.16 -1.27
C HIS A 31 1.56 14.29 -2.51
N LEU A 32 1.67 13.23 -3.30
CA LEU A 32 2.46 13.20 -4.52
C LEU A 32 1.60 13.65 -5.71
N THR A 33 1.89 14.82 -6.26
CA THR A 33 1.16 15.42 -7.37
C THR A 33 1.99 15.43 -8.66
N GLY A 34 1.34 15.61 -9.79
CA GLY A 34 1.99 15.71 -11.12
C GLY A 34 1.19 14.99 -12.21
N ASN A 35 1.56 15.22 -13.44
CA ASN A 35 0.92 14.66 -14.63
C ASN A 35 1.00 13.13 -14.67
N ASN A 36 0.11 12.50 -15.45
CA ASN A 36 0.18 11.06 -15.68
C ASN A 36 1.50 10.72 -16.40
N GLY A 37 2.12 9.61 -16.00
CA GLY A 37 3.38 9.16 -16.60
C GLY A 37 4.66 9.81 -16.04
N VAL A 38 4.58 10.81 -15.14
CA VAL A 38 5.77 11.50 -14.59
C VAL A 38 6.60 10.64 -13.61
N GLY A 39 6.16 9.44 -13.29
CA GLY A 39 6.94 8.53 -12.43
C GLY A 39 6.43 8.37 -10.99
N LYS A 40 5.28 8.97 -10.61
CA LYS A 40 4.70 8.85 -9.25
C LYS A 40 4.59 7.40 -8.76
N THR A 41 3.94 6.56 -9.55
CA THR A 41 3.77 5.13 -9.22
C THR A 41 5.11 4.40 -9.20
N THR A 42 6.05 4.78 -10.05
CA THR A 42 7.41 4.22 -10.06
C THR A 42 8.14 4.55 -8.76
N LEU A 43 8.09 5.81 -8.32
CA LEU A 43 8.67 6.22 -7.04
C LEU A 43 8.06 5.45 -5.86
N LEU A 44 6.73 5.34 -5.80
CA LEU A 44 6.05 4.55 -4.77
C LEU A 44 6.49 3.08 -4.78
N LYS A 45 6.60 2.46 -5.96
CA LYS A 45 7.07 1.07 -6.10
C LYS A 45 8.53 0.91 -5.64
N ILE A 46 9.37 1.90 -5.85
CA ILE A 46 10.75 1.91 -5.35
C ILE A 46 10.77 2.05 -3.83
N ILE A 47 10.00 2.99 -3.27
CA ILE A 47 9.85 3.15 -1.82
C ILE A 47 9.34 1.85 -1.19
N CYS A 48 8.36 1.20 -1.78
CA CYS A 48 7.81 -0.08 -1.29
C CYS A 48 8.70 -1.30 -1.59
N LYS A 49 9.90 -1.09 -2.16
CA LYS A 49 10.84 -2.19 -2.47
C LYS A 49 10.31 -3.21 -3.51
N ILE A 50 9.33 -2.83 -4.31
CA ILE A 50 8.83 -3.61 -5.45
C ILE A 50 9.76 -3.43 -6.66
N LEU A 51 10.34 -2.23 -6.80
CA LEU A 51 11.37 -1.93 -7.79
C LEU A 51 12.66 -1.50 -7.09
N ASN A 52 13.80 -1.78 -7.70
CA ASN A 52 15.08 -1.23 -7.26
C ASN A 52 15.40 0.02 -8.08
N PRO A 53 15.87 1.10 -7.46
CA PRO A 53 16.41 2.23 -8.21
C PRO A 53 17.73 1.84 -8.88
N ASP A 54 18.10 2.55 -9.95
CA ASP A 54 19.41 2.40 -10.59
C ASP A 54 20.50 3.02 -9.72
N ASP A 55 20.18 4.16 -9.07
CA ASP A 55 21.07 4.84 -8.12
C ASP A 55 20.25 5.50 -7.01
N GLY A 56 20.94 5.87 -5.93
CA GLY A 56 20.37 6.47 -4.74
C GLY A 56 20.05 5.49 -3.63
N GLU A 57 19.64 6.02 -2.50
CA GLU A 57 19.40 5.25 -1.29
C GLU A 57 18.12 5.67 -0.57
N ILE A 58 17.52 4.72 0.11
CA ILE A 58 16.35 4.95 0.96
C ILE A 58 16.66 4.47 2.37
N PHE A 59 16.32 5.31 3.35
CA PHE A 59 16.51 5.02 4.77
C PHE A 59 15.18 5.04 5.51
N TRP A 60 14.95 4.04 6.33
CA TRP A 60 13.84 3.92 7.26
C TRP A 60 14.35 3.91 8.69
N ASN A 61 13.95 4.93 9.48
CA ASN A 61 14.41 5.11 10.84
C ASN A 61 15.96 5.01 10.98
N GLY A 62 16.67 5.68 10.06
CA GLY A 62 18.13 5.72 10.00
C GLY A 62 18.81 4.47 9.42
N LYS A 63 18.05 3.41 9.10
CA LYS A 63 18.57 2.17 8.52
C LYS A 63 18.31 2.13 7.02
N ASN A 64 19.33 1.80 6.22
CA ASN A 64 19.19 1.60 4.79
C ASN A 64 18.28 0.40 4.51
N ILE A 65 17.19 0.60 3.75
CA ILE A 65 16.18 -0.42 3.47
C ILE A 65 16.72 -1.57 2.61
N LYS A 66 17.78 -1.35 1.84
CA LYS A 66 18.45 -2.41 1.06
C LYS A 66 19.10 -3.45 1.97
N LYS A 67 19.68 -3.00 3.10
CA LYS A 67 20.33 -3.86 4.10
C LYS A 67 19.36 -4.43 5.12
N ASN A 68 18.20 -3.81 5.31
CA ASN A 68 17.19 -4.20 6.32
C ASN A 68 15.83 -4.49 5.66
N HIS A 69 15.84 -5.17 4.52
CA HIS A 69 14.67 -5.39 3.67
C HIS A 69 13.50 -6.05 4.42
N TYR A 70 13.77 -7.12 5.16
CA TYR A 70 12.74 -7.87 5.87
C TYR A 70 11.99 -7.03 6.92
N ASP A 71 12.76 -6.32 7.78
CA ASP A 71 12.18 -5.47 8.81
C ASP A 71 11.41 -4.29 8.19
N TYR A 72 11.92 -3.73 7.10
CA TYR A 72 11.24 -2.66 6.39
C TYR A 72 9.90 -3.12 5.82
N CYS A 73 9.88 -4.22 5.06
CA CYS A 73 8.66 -4.73 4.43
C CYS A 73 7.58 -5.14 5.45
N LYS A 74 7.97 -5.59 6.62
CA LYS A 74 7.03 -5.86 7.72
C LYS A 74 6.30 -4.62 8.23
N ASN A 75 6.88 -3.43 8.04
CA ASN A 75 6.37 -2.18 8.60
C ASN A 75 5.69 -1.28 7.57
N ILE A 76 5.53 -1.74 6.34
CA ILE A 76 4.81 -1.00 5.29
C ILE A 76 3.59 -1.76 4.81
N THR A 77 2.53 -1.03 4.51
CA THR A 77 1.38 -1.51 3.75
C THR A 77 1.30 -0.73 2.46
N PHE A 78 1.15 -1.42 1.35
CA PHE A 78 1.01 -0.80 0.03
C PHE A 78 -0.33 -1.19 -0.59
N ILE A 79 -1.18 -0.20 -0.85
CA ILE A 79 -2.43 -0.36 -1.58
C ILE A 79 -2.19 0.03 -3.03
N LEU A 80 -2.32 -0.94 -3.92
CA LEU A 80 -2.16 -0.77 -5.35
C LEU A 80 -3.42 -0.13 -5.97
N ASP A 81 -3.24 0.42 -7.17
CA ASP A 81 -4.34 0.77 -8.06
C ASP A 81 -5.06 -0.47 -8.61
N GLN A 82 -4.36 -1.60 -8.72
CA GLN A 82 -4.93 -2.90 -9.09
C GLN A 82 -5.69 -3.53 -7.93
N ASN A 83 -6.75 -4.26 -8.27
CA ASN A 83 -7.51 -5.03 -7.30
C ASN A 83 -6.67 -6.21 -6.78
N THR A 84 -6.56 -6.35 -5.45
CA THR A 84 -5.89 -7.47 -4.78
C THR A 84 -6.87 -8.38 -4.04
N SER A 85 -8.16 -8.03 -3.99
CA SER A 85 -9.21 -8.92 -3.48
C SER A 85 -9.45 -10.08 -4.44
N ASN A 86 -9.81 -11.23 -3.90
CA ASN A 86 -10.22 -12.37 -4.70
C ASN A 86 -11.67 -12.18 -5.18
N GLU A 87 -11.86 -12.12 -6.49
CA GLU A 87 -13.16 -11.85 -7.13
C GLU A 87 -14.22 -12.91 -6.84
N ASN A 88 -13.81 -14.15 -6.54
CA ASN A 88 -14.71 -15.27 -6.23
C ASN A 88 -15.15 -15.29 -4.75
N LEU A 89 -14.57 -14.44 -3.91
CA LEU A 89 -14.93 -14.33 -2.50
C LEU A 89 -15.84 -13.12 -2.27
N THR A 90 -16.71 -13.23 -1.28
CA THR A 90 -17.50 -12.10 -0.79
C THR A 90 -16.59 -11.05 -0.13
N VAL A 91 -17.13 -9.86 0.11
CA VAL A 91 -16.47 -8.81 0.90
C VAL A 91 -15.98 -9.36 2.24
N TYR A 92 -16.85 -10.05 2.96
CA TYR A 92 -16.51 -10.60 4.27
C TYR A 92 -15.45 -11.70 4.20
N GLU A 93 -15.54 -12.61 3.24
CA GLU A 93 -14.57 -13.69 3.08
C GLU A 93 -13.18 -13.14 2.73
N ASN A 94 -13.07 -12.11 1.89
CA ASN A 94 -11.82 -11.42 1.61
C ASN A 94 -11.20 -10.84 2.90
N ILE A 95 -12.00 -10.19 3.75
CA ILE A 95 -11.55 -9.64 5.02
C ILE A 95 -11.05 -10.75 5.95
N ILE A 96 -11.80 -11.86 6.08
CA ILE A 96 -11.39 -13.00 6.91
C ILE A 96 -10.12 -13.64 6.37
N PHE A 97 -9.97 -13.73 5.05
CA PHE A 97 -8.76 -14.23 4.40
C PHE A 97 -7.54 -13.35 4.75
N TRP A 98 -7.64 -12.03 4.61
CA TRP A 98 -6.57 -11.11 4.99
C TRP A 98 -6.28 -11.16 6.49
N LYS A 99 -7.34 -11.21 7.33
CA LYS A 99 -7.19 -11.37 8.78
C LYS A 99 -6.33 -12.59 9.14
N LYS A 100 -6.53 -13.72 8.46
CA LYS A 100 -5.73 -14.95 8.65
C LYS A 100 -4.29 -14.77 8.19
N ILE A 101 -4.08 -14.22 6.98
CA ILE A 101 -2.73 -14.00 6.42
C ILE A 101 -1.88 -13.12 7.34
N PHE A 102 -2.46 -12.02 7.83
CA PHE A 102 -1.74 -11.05 8.67
C PHE A 102 -1.80 -11.37 10.17
N SER A 103 -2.40 -12.50 10.56
CA SER A 103 -2.60 -12.89 11.97
C SER A 103 -3.22 -11.78 12.81
N SER A 104 -4.14 -11.02 12.22
CA SER A 104 -4.79 -9.86 12.85
C SER A 104 -5.72 -10.29 13.98
N GLN A 105 -5.67 -9.56 15.09
CA GLN A 105 -6.50 -9.78 16.27
C GLN A 105 -7.82 -8.99 16.25
N ILE A 106 -8.11 -8.28 15.15
CA ILE A 106 -9.36 -7.52 14.99
C ILE A 106 -10.58 -8.43 15.21
N LYS A 107 -11.56 -7.96 15.97
CA LYS A 107 -12.78 -8.72 16.27
C LYS A 107 -13.81 -8.58 15.14
N ILE A 108 -14.73 -9.54 15.04
CA ILE A 108 -15.75 -9.55 13.99
C ILE A 108 -16.66 -8.32 14.07
N ASN A 109 -17.07 -7.93 15.27
CA ASN A 109 -17.90 -6.73 15.47
C ASN A 109 -17.18 -5.44 15.05
N GLU A 110 -15.85 -5.35 15.22
CA GLU A 110 -15.05 -4.21 14.73
C GLU A 110 -15.03 -4.19 13.20
N ILE A 111 -14.98 -5.35 12.54
CA ILE A 111 -15.05 -5.46 11.08
C ILE A 111 -16.40 -4.92 10.58
N GLU A 112 -17.50 -5.28 11.23
CA GLU A 112 -18.83 -4.79 10.84
C GLU A 112 -18.96 -3.28 10.99
N SER A 113 -18.44 -2.72 12.08
CA SER A 113 -18.41 -1.25 12.27
C SER A 113 -17.57 -0.55 11.19
N ILE A 114 -16.45 -1.14 10.77
CA ILE A 114 -15.62 -0.59 9.68
C ILE A 114 -16.38 -0.66 8.34
N LEU A 115 -17.06 -1.78 8.07
CA LEU A 115 -17.88 -1.92 6.87
C LEU A 115 -19.01 -0.88 6.82
N GLU A 116 -19.64 -0.60 7.96
CA GLU A 116 -20.68 0.42 8.08
C GLU A 116 -20.13 1.82 7.77
N VAL A 117 -19.01 2.21 8.39
CA VAL A 117 -18.36 3.50 8.14
C VAL A 117 -17.97 3.69 6.68
N LEU A 118 -17.54 2.62 6.00
CA LEU A 118 -17.17 2.67 4.58
C LEU A 118 -18.36 2.54 3.63
N GLY A 119 -19.59 2.31 4.15
CA GLY A 119 -20.79 2.05 3.35
C GLY A 119 -20.69 0.74 2.55
N LEU A 120 -20.09 -0.29 3.16
CA LEU A 120 -19.93 -1.62 2.56
C LEU A 120 -20.70 -2.71 3.31
N LEU A 121 -21.44 -2.37 4.39
CA LEU A 121 -22.09 -3.37 5.22
C LEU A 121 -23.18 -4.15 4.45
N GLU A 122 -23.93 -3.48 3.60
CA GLU A 122 -24.95 -4.11 2.73
C GLU A 122 -24.34 -5.10 1.72
N TYR A 123 -23.09 -4.89 1.31
CA TYR A 123 -22.35 -5.76 0.39
C TYR A 123 -21.58 -6.87 1.11
N LYS A 124 -21.70 -7.01 2.44
CA LYS A 124 -20.92 -7.97 3.23
C LYS A 124 -20.88 -9.38 2.62
N ASN A 125 -22.02 -9.86 2.15
CA ASN A 125 -22.18 -11.19 1.57
C ASN A 125 -22.17 -11.18 0.02
N THR A 126 -21.83 -10.05 -0.60
CA THR A 126 -21.76 -9.92 -2.06
C THR A 126 -20.36 -10.30 -2.53
N SER A 127 -20.26 -11.09 -3.60
CA SER A 127 -18.98 -11.38 -4.26
C SER A 127 -18.36 -10.08 -4.79
N THR A 128 -17.05 -9.93 -4.62
CA THR A 128 -16.36 -8.69 -5.02
C THR A 128 -16.34 -8.45 -6.52
N ILE A 129 -16.63 -9.45 -7.34
CA ILE A 129 -16.80 -9.29 -8.79
C ILE A 129 -17.99 -8.37 -9.14
N HIS A 130 -18.97 -8.27 -8.25
CA HIS A 130 -20.16 -7.43 -8.45
C HIS A 130 -20.02 -6.02 -7.89
N LEU A 131 -18.91 -5.70 -7.26
CA LEU A 131 -18.65 -4.38 -6.71
C LEU A 131 -18.15 -3.40 -7.77
N SER A 132 -18.52 -2.15 -7.61
CA SER A 132 -17.91 -1.05 -8.37
C SER A 132 -16.43 -0.88 -8.00
N PHE A 133 -15.66 -0.24 -8.88
CA PHE A 133 -14.25 0.08 -8.61
C PHE A 133 -14.07 0.86 -7.30
N GLY A 134 -14.98 1.80 -6.99
CA GLY A 134 -14.93 2.58 -5.75
C GLY A 134 -15.15 1.73 -4.51
N GLU A 135 -16.09 0.79 -4.53
CA GLU A 135 -16.36 -0.15 -3.44
C GLU A 135 -15.19 -1.11 -3.23
N ILE A 136 -14.58 -1.61 -4.31
CA ILE A 136 -13.36 -2.40 -4.23
C ILE A 136 -12.23 -1.60 -3.57
N LYS A 137 -12.05 -0.32 -3.91
CA LYS A 137 -11.02 0.52 -3.29
C LYS A 137 -11.30 0.76 -1.80
N LYS A 138 -12.55 0.93 -1.40
CA LYS A 138 -12.93 0.99 0.03
C LYS A 138 -12.61 -0.31 0.75
N LEU A 139 -12.91 -1.47 0.13
CA LEU A 139 -12.56 -2.78 0.68
C LEU A 139 -11.04 -2.92 0.85
N GLU A 140 -10.24 -2.53 -0.15
CA GLU A 140 -8.77 -2.56 -0.07
C GLU A 140 -8.22 -1.70 1.09
N LEU A 141 -8.86 -0.56 1.40
CA LEU A 141 -8.46 0.28 2.53
C LEU A 141 -8.61 -0.41 3.90
N ILE A 142 -9.52 -1.39 4.03
CA ILE A 142 -9.68 -2.17 5.26
C ILE A 142 -8.38 -2.91 5.61
N ARG A 143 -7.55 -3.25 4.63
CA ARG A 143 -6.23 -3.87 4.85
C ARG A 143 -5.33 -3.02 5.73
N LEU A 144 -5.39 -1.69 5.64
CA LEU A 144 -4.60 -0.79 6.50
C LEU A 144 -4.89 -1.03 7.99
N ILE A 145 -6.14 -1.39 8.31
CA ILE A 145 -6.58 -1.68 9.68
C ILE A 145 -6.24 -3.12 10.05
N ILE A 146 -6.43 -4.06 9.14
CA ILE A 146 -6.17 -5.49 9.38
C ILE A 146 -4.67 -5.77 9.54
N GLU A 147 -3.83 -5.16 8.71
CA GLU A 147 -2.38 -5.41 8.71
C GLU A 147 -1.68 -4.86 9.97
N GLN A 148 -2.29 -3.90 10.68
CA GLN A 148 -1.81 -3.34 11.97
C GLN A 148 -0.28 -3.17 12.02
N LYS A 149 0.31 -2.49 11.03
CA LYS A 149 1.75 -2.22 11.02
C LYS A 149 2.13 -1.33 12.21
N LYS A 150 3.19 -1.70 12.92
CA LYS A 150 3.66 -0.99 14.12
C LYS A 150 4.49 0.24 13.74
#